data_d8eb3d5b08f092b6593deebcd03e7077
#
_entry.id   d8eb3d5b08f092b6593deebcd03e7077
#
_cell.length_a   1.000
_cell.length_b   1.000
_cell.length_c   1.000
_cell.angle_alpha   90.00
_cell.angle_beta   90.00
_cell.angle_gamma   90.00
#
_symmetry.space_group_name_H-M   'P 1'
#
loop_
_entity.id
_entity.type
_entity.pdbx_description
1 polymer ?
#
loop_
_entity_poly.entity_id
_entity_poly.type
_entity_poly.pdbx_seq_one_letter_code
_entity_poly.pdbx_strand_id
1 'polypeptide(L)'
;MTIRTRFAPSPTGYLHIGGVRTALFSWAFAKKNKGEFLLRIEDTDLERSTAESVNAIFDGMHWVGLDYDNKDHVVYQTQNFDRYRQVIAQLLEKGHAYHCYCSKEELEAMREKAEKEGTATYDRRWRPEPGKVLPPLPEGREPVVRFKTPLEGHTTWQDLVKGEISIPNEALDDLIIARADGTPTYNFCVVVDDLDMGITHVIRGDDH
;
A
#
# COMPACT_ATOMS: atom_id res chain seq x y z
N MET A 1 18.59 13.45 -9.46
CA MET A 1 17.25 12.79 -9.38
C MET A 1 16.24 13.87 -9.04
N THR A 2 15.16 14.00 -9.82
CA THR A 2 14.10 14.99 -9.53
C THR A 2 13.30 14.52 -8.32
N ILE A 3 13.09 15.39 -7.34
CA ILE A 3 12.24 15.09 -6.19
C ILE A 3 10.80 15.03 -6.65
N ARG A 4 10.11 13.93 -6.31
CA ARG A 4 8.68 13.72 -6.55
C ARG A 4 7.97 13.39 -5.27
N THR A 5 6.94 14.15 -4.97
CA THR A 5 6.00 13.89 -3.88
C THR A 5 4.60 13.68 -4.47
N ARG A 6 3.69 13.15 -3.67
CA ARG A 6 2.29 13.01 -4.10
C ARG A 6 1.33 13.36 -2.98
N PHE A 7 0.13 13.79 -3.38
CA PHE A 7 -1.09 13.71 -2.59
C PHE A 7 -1.97 12.60 -3.18
N ALA A 8 -2.47 11.74 -2.36
CA ALA A 8 -3.17 10.53 -2.78
C ALA A 8 -4.47 10.33 -1.97
N PRO A 9 -5.48 11.21 -2.19
CA PRO A 9 -6.73 11.14 -1.44
C PRO A 9 -7.64 10.02 -1.94
N SER A 10 -8.35 9.37 -0.99
CA SER A 10 -9.49 8.52 -1.32
C SER A 10 -10.75 9.38 -1.46
N PRO A 11 -11.51 9.27 -2.58
CA PRO A 11 -12.69 10.09 -2.83
C PRO A 11 -13.93 9.52 -2.13
N THR A 12 -13.83 9.29 -0.82
CA THR A 12 -14.91 8.76 0.03
C THR A 12 -15.67 9.85 0.77
N GLY A 13 -15.50 11.10 0.39
CA GLY A 13 -16.11 12.30 0.95
C GLY A 13 -15.41 13.57 0.50
N TYR A 14 -15.78 14.69 1.11
CA TYR A 14 -15.17 15.98 0.79
C TYR A 14 -13.75 16.09 1.30
N LEU A 15 -12.91 16.86 0.60
CA LEU A 15 -11.57 17.19 1.06
C LEU A 15 -11.64 18.02 2.35
N HIS A 16 -11.17 17.46 3.45
CA HIS A 16 -11.15 18.12 4.74
C HIS A 16 -9.77 18.72 5.06
N ILE A 17 -9.71 19.59 6.07
CA ILE A 17 -8.50 20.34 6.44
C ILE A 17 -7.28 19.44 6.73
N GLY A 18 -7.49 18.23 7.25
CA GLY A 18 -6.40 17.24 7.47
C GLY A 18 -5.78 16.77 6.17
N GLY A 19 -6.62 16.48 5.14
CA GLY A 19 -6.16 16.15 3.79
C GLY A 19 -5.41 17.31 3.15
N VAL A 20 -5.97 18.52 3.23
CA VAL A 20 -5.33 19.75 2.72
C VAL A 20 -3.95 19.96 3.38
N ARG A 21 -3.83 19.74 4.69
CA ARG A 21 -2.54 19.83 5.39
C ARG A 21 -1.50 18.89 4.81
N THR A 22 -1.87 17.62 4.59
CA THR A 22 -0.97 16.62 3.99
C THR A 22 -0.56 17.01 2.56
N ALA A 23 -1.53 17.47 1.76
CA ALA A 23 -1.27 17.98 0.42
C ALA A 23 -0.30 19.19 0.45
N LEU A 24 -0.52 20.15 1.35
CA LEU A 24 0.31 21.33 1.50
C LEU A 24 1.77 20.97 1.85
N PHE A 25 2.00 20.06 2.78
CA PHE A 25 3.37 19.62 3.11
C PHE A 25 4.06 18.96 1.91
N SER A 26 3.36 18.08 1.20
CA SER A 26 3.88 17.42 0.01
C SER A 26 4.20 18.42 -1.10
N TRP A 27 3.29 19.35 -1.36
CA TRP A 27 3.46 20.43 -2.33
C TRP A 27 4.63 21.35 -1.97
N ALA A 28 4.67 21.85 -0.73
CA ALA A 28 5.70 22.78 -0.27
C ALA A 28 7.09 22.13 -0.33
N PHE A 29 7.21 20.85 0.05
CA PHE A 29 8.47 20.12 -0.04
C PHE A 29 8.94 19.98 -1.49
N ALA A 30 8.05 19.59 -2.41
CA ALA A 30 8.36 19.50 -3.84
C ALA A 30 8.82 20.88 -4.38
N LYS A 31 8.04 21.94 -4.17
CA LYS A 31 8.34 23.28 -4.68
C LYS A 31 9.64 23.86 -4.11
N LYS A 32 9.90 23.68 -2.81
CA LYS A 32 11.16 24.08 -2.16
C LYS A 32 12.38 23.44 -2.85
N ASN A 33 12.25 22.20 -3.27
CA ASN A 33 13.33 21.42 -3.88
C ASN A 33 13.31 21.46 -5.42
N LYS A 34 12.50 22.32 -6.04
CA LYS A 34 12.33 22.42 -7.51
C LYS A 34 11.94 21.08 -8.13
N GLY A 35 11.16 20.29 -7.41
CA GLY A 35 10.65 18.98 -7.78
C GLY A 35 9.21 19.04 -8.27
N GLU A 36 8.61 17.87 -8.40
CA GLU A 36 7.24 17.66 -8.90
C GLU A 36 6.32 17.23 -7.76
N PHE A 37 5.12 17.80 -7.73
CA PHE A 37 4.03 17.41 -6.84
C PHE A 37 2.91 16.77 -7.66
N LEU A 38 2.63 15.49 -7.43
CA LEU A 38 1.71 14.70 -8.22
C LEU A 38 0.41 14.42 -7.44
N LEU A 39 -0.69 14.25 -8.19
CA LEU A 39 -1.97 13.84 -7.64
C LEU A 39 -2.33 12.43 -8.12
N ARG A 40 -2.75 11.58 -7.19
CA ARG A 40 -3.34 10.26 -7.44
C ARG A 40 -4.67 10.17 -6.72
N ILE A 41 -5.68 9.58 -7.36
CA ILE A 41 -6.99 9.30 -6.77
C ILE A 41 -7.05 7.83 -6.38
N GLU A 42 -7.23 7.56 -5.08
CA GLU A 42 -7.31 6.21 -4.52
C GLU A 42 -8.77 5.75 -4.42
N ASP A 43 -9.35 5.43 -5.56
CA ASP A 43 -10.76 5.14 -5.79
C ASP A 43 -11.10 3.64 -5.77
N THR A 44 -10.30 2.83 -5.08
CA THR A 44 -10.51 1.36 -5.01
C THR A 44 -11.76 0.94 -4.26
N ASP A 45 -12.33 1.80 -3.42
CA ASP A 45 -13.62 1.60 -2.77
C ASP A 45 -14.73 2.11 -3.70
N LEU A 46 -15.20 1.23 -4.59
CA LEU A 46 -16.18 1.56 -5.63
C LEU A 46 -17.54 2.00 -5.07
N GLU A 47 -17.91 1.57 -3.87
CA GLU A 47 -19.19 1.93 -3.26
C GLU A 47 -19.20 3.37 -2.75
N ARG A 48 -18.08 3.83 -2.20
CA ARG A 48 -17.95 5.18 -1.62
C ARG A 48 -17.27 6.20 -2.54
N SER A 49 -16.62 5.75 -3.61
CA SER A 49 -15.94 6.62 -4.57
C SER A 49 -16.92 7.10 -5.62
N THR A 50 -17.33 8.36 -5.53
CA THR A 50 -18.26 8.98 -6.47
C THR A 50 -17.56 10.04 -7.31
N ALA A 51 -18.08 10.30 -8.53
CA ALA A 51 -17.58 11.38 -9.38
C ALA A 51 -17.69 12.76 -8.69
N GLU A 52 -18.72 12.97 -7.88
CA GLU A 52 -18.88 14.19 -7.09
C GLU A 52 -17.76 14.35 -6.07
N SER A 53 -17.41 13.29 -5.34
CA SER A 53 -16.30 13.31 -4.36
C SER A 53 -14.94 13.53 -5.04
N VAL A 54 -14.73 12.97 -6.23
CA VAL A 54 -13.52 13.23 -7.03
C VAL A 54 -13.45 14.69 -7.45
N ASN A 55 -14.56 15.26 -7.99
CA ASN A 55 -14.60 16.66 -8.37
C ASN A 55 -14.37 17.58 -7.16
N ALA A 56 -14.93 17.25 -6.00
CA ALA A 56 -14.71 18.03 -4.77
C ALA A 56 -13.23 18.05 -4.35
N ILE A 57 -12.46 17.00 -4.64
CA ILE A 57 -11.00 17.00 -4.42
C ILE A 57 -10.34 18.02 -5.37
N PHE A 58 -10.64 17.99 -6.67
CA PHE A 58 -10.07 18.92 -7.63
C PHE A 58 -10.45 20.38 -7.32
N ASP A 59 -11.70 20.63 -7.01
CA ASP A 59 -12.18 21.97 -6.63
C ASP A 59 -11.50 22.46 -5.36
N GLY A 60 -11.37 21.60 -4.35
CA GLY A 60 -10.66 21.91 -3.11
C GLY A 60 -9.18 22.21 -3.33
N MET A 61 -8.47 21.41 -4.14
CA MET A 61 -7.08 21.64 -4.50
C MET A 61 -6.91 22.97 -5.24
N HIS A 62 -7.80 23.26 -6.19
CA HIS A 62 -7.81 24.53 -6.93
C HIS A 62 -8.06 25.72 -6.00
N TRP A 63 -9.06 25.62 -5.12
CA TRP A 63 -9.45 26.67 -4.18
C TRP A 63 -8.31 27.06 -3.23
N VAL A 64 -7.53 26.07 -2.76
CA VAL A 64 -6.37 26.33 -1.87
C VAL A 64 -5.09 26.67 -2.65
N GLY A 65 -5.12 26.67 -3.98
CA GLY A 65 -3.98 27.02 -4.83
C GLY A 65 -2.85 25.97 -4.84
N LEU A 66 -3.17 24.70 -4.58
CA LEU A 66 -2.20 23.59 -4.60
C LEU A 66 -2.20 22.93 -6.00
N ASP A 67 -1.50 23.57 -6.93
CA ASP A 67 -1.33 23.02 -8.29
C ASP A 67 -0.44 21.79 -8.30
N TYR A 68 -0.85 20.74 -9.01
CA TYR A 68 -0.10 19.49 -9.22
C TYR A 68 0.41 19.39 -10.66
N ASP A 69 1.55 18.71 -10.83
CA ASP A 69 2.30 18.77 -12.08
C ASP A 69 1.83 17.72 -13.12
N ASN A 70 0.98 16.76 -12.74
CA ASN A 70 0.40 15.73 -13.64
C ASN A 70 -1.06 15.99 -14.04
N LYS A 71 -1.45 17.24 -14.32
CA LYS A 71 -2.84 17.61 -14.63
C LYS A 71 -3.45 16.83 -15.80
N ASP A 72 -2.65 16.53 -16.82
CA ASP A 72 -3.09 15.81 -18.00
C ASP A 72 -3.14 14.29 -17.82
N HIS A 73 -2.55 13.77 -16.72
CA HIS A 73 -2.41 12.34 -16.45
C HIS A 73 -2.54 12.03 -14.96
N VAL A 74 -3.67 12.45 -14.36
CA VAL A 74 -3.98 12.06 -12.97
C VAL A 74 -4.17 10.55 -12.90
N VAL A 75 -3.47 9.91 -11.97
CA VAL A 75 -3.54 8.45 -11.77
C VAL A 75 -4.79 8.11 -10.97
N TYR A 76 -5.56 7.13 -11.45
CA TYR A 76 -6.71 6.54 -10.75
C TYR A 76 -6.41 5.07 -10.48
N GLN A 77 -6.56 4.62 -9.25
CA GLN A 77 -6.22 3.24 -8.89
C GLN A 77 -7.10 2.22 -9.60
N THR A 78 -8.37 2.52 -9.80
CA THR A 78 -9.28 1.64 -10.56
C THR A 78 -8.84 1.40 -11.99
N GLN A 79 -8.13 2.32 -12.62
CA GLN A 79 -7.60 2.18 -13.98
C GLN A 79 -6.32 1.31 -14.03
N ASN A 80 -5.70 1.05 -12.88
CA ASN A 80 -4.44 0.33 -12.78
C ASN A 80 -4.59 -1.14 -12.33
N PHE A 81 -5.80 -1.69 -12.21
CA PHE A 81 -5.99 -3.07 -11.72
C PHE A 81 -5.23 -4.11 -12.53
N ASP A 82 -5.14 -3.97 -13.85
CA ASP A 82 -4.36 -4.90 -14.69
C ASP A 82 -2.87 -4.82 -14.39
N ARG A 83 -2.36 -3.61 -14.11
CA ARG A 83 -0.99 -3.40 -13.68
C ARG A 83 -0.69 -4.09 -12.36
N TYR A 84 -1.58 -3.96 -11.37
CA TYR A 84 -1.42 -4.64 -10.09
C TYR A 84 -1.42 -6.16 -10.23
N ARG A 85 -2.35 -6.72 -11.03
CA ARG A 85 -2.39 -8.17 -11.32
C ARG A 85 -1.10 -8.64 -11.99
N GLN A 86 -0.56 -7.86 -12.93
CA GLN A 86 0.72 -8.16 -13.58
C GLN A 86 1.87 -8.22 -12.57
N VAL A 87 1.96 -7.25 -11.65
CA VAL A 87 3.01 -7.24 -10.62
C VAL A 87 2.85 -8.42 -9.66
N ILE A 88 1.62 -8.74 -9.23
CA ILE A 88 1.33 -9.92 -8.39
C ILE A 88 1.80 -11.20 -9.09
N ALA A 89 1.49 -11.37 -10.38
CA ALA A 89 1.91 -12.54 -11.16
C ALA A 89 3.44 -12.64 -11.22
N GLN A 90 4.14 -11.52 -11.45
CA GLN A 90 5.60 -11.47 -11.45
C GLN A 90 6.22 -11.84 -10.09
N LEU A 91 5.60 -11.39 -8.98
CA LEU A 91 6.06 -11.74 -7.63
C LEU A 91 5.87 -13.22 -7.34
N LEU A 92 4.75 -13.81 -7.77
CA LEU A 92 4.50 -15.26 -7.66
C LEU A 92 5.50 -16.06 -8.48
N GLU A 93 5.72 -15.69 -9.73
CA GLU A 93 6.67 -16.36 -10.64
C GLU A 93 8.10 -16.34 -10.10
N LYS A 94 8.52 -15.22 -9.52
CA LYS A 94 9.85 -15.05 -8.92
C LYS A 94 9.98 -15.65 -7.52
N GLY A 95 8.91 -16.21 -6.95
CA GLY A 95 8.91 -16.76 -5.59
C GLY A 95 8.98 -15.71 -4.48
N HIS A 96 8.66 -14.44 -4.78
CA HIS A 96 8.56 -13.35 -3.80
C HIS A 96 7.16 -13.20 -3.21
N ALA A 97 6.20 -13.96 -3.72
CA ALA A 97 4.86 -14.10 -3.17
C ALA A 97 4.42 -15.58 -3.20
N TYR A 98 3.36 -15.91 -2.49
CA TYR A 98 2.81 -17.26 -2.43
C TYR A 98 1.32 -17.25 -2.09
N HIS A 99 0.64 -18.36 -2.41
CA HIS A 99 -0.76 -18.57 -2.08
C HIS A 99 -0.93 -19.04 -0.63
N CYS A 100 -1.83 -18.41 0.09
CA CYS A 100 -2.18 -18.73 1.46
C CYS A 100 -3.65 -19.10 1.58
N TYR A 101 -3.92 -20.30 2.10
CA TYR A 101 -5.27 -20.87 2.23
C TYR A 101 -5.78 -20.87 3.67
N CYS A 102 -5.25 -19.99 4.54
CA CYS A 102 -5.77 -19.85 5.90
C CYS A 102 -7.22 -19.37 5.91
N SER A 103 -8.05 -19.97 6.77
CA SER A 103 -9.39 -19.46 7.03
C SER A 103 -9.36 -18.24 7.94
N LYS A 104 -10.51 -17.56 8.06
CA LYS A 104 -10.66 -16.42 8.99
C LYS A 104 -10.50 -16.88 10.43
N GLU A 105 -11.07 -18.03 10.78
CA GLU A 105 -11.00 -18.64 12.10
C GLU A 105 -9.56 -19.02 12.49
N GLU A 106 -8.80 -19.61 11.52
CA GLU A 106 -7.38 -19.91 11.72
C GLU A 106 -6.56 -18.63 11.97
N LEU A 107 -6.82 -17.55 11.22
CA LEU A 107 -6.13 -16.27 11.40
C LEU A 107 -6.51 -15.59 12.72
N GLU A 108 -7.75 -15.71 13.17
CA GLU A 108 -8.22 -15.17 14.44
C GLU A 108 -7.55 -15.90 15.61
N ALA A 109 -7.50 -17.21 15.58
CA ALA A 109 -6.77 -18.02 16.57
C ALA A 109 -5.27 -17.67 16.63
N MET A 110 -4.63 -17.40 15.46
CA MET A 110 -3.24 -16.94 15.42
C MET A 110 -3.08 -15.56 16.06
N ARG A 111 -4.01 -14.62 15.83
CA ARG A 111 -3.98 -13.29 16.46
C ARG A 111 -4.06 -13.37 17.96
N GLU A 112 -5.02 -14.12 18.49
CA GLU A 112 -5.19 -14.31 19.93
C GLU A 112 -3.93 -14.89 20.58
N LYS A 113 -3.26 -15.83 19.88
CA LYS A 113 -2.00 -16.40 20.34
C LYS A 113 -0.87 -15.37 20.31
N ALA A 114 -0.73 -14.65 19.21
CA ALA A 114 0.31 -13.64 19.01
C ALA A 114 0.21 -12.49 20.03
N GLU A 115 -1.02 -12.03 20.34
CA GLU A 115 -1.25 -11.03 21.38
C GLU A 115 -0.78 -11.47 22.78
N LYS A 116 -0.92 -12.76 23.09
CA LYS A 116 -0.45 -13.34 24.37
C LYS A 116 1.07 -13.53 24.41
N GLU A 117 1.67 -13.83 23.28
CA GLU A 117 3.09 -14.19 23.17
C GLU A 117 3.99 -13.04 22.70
N GLY A 118 3.42 -11.92 22.22
CA GLY A 118 4.16 -10.78 21.68
C GLY A 118 4.93 -11.11 20.39
N THR A 119 4.39 -12.00 19.55
CA THR A 119 5.02 -12.50 18.32
C THR A 119 4.32 -11.97 17.07
N ALA A 120 4.89 -12.26 15.88
CA ALA A 120 4.24 -12.00 14.60
C ALA A 120 2.90 -12.77 14.51
N THR A 121 1.88 -12.13 13.92
CA THR A 121 0.50 -12.64 13.92
C THR A 121 0.35 -13.89 13.06
N TYR A 122 0.99 -13.93 11.89
CA TYR A 122 0.85 -15.03 10.94
C TYR A 122 2.00 -16.03 11.09
N ASP A 123 1.66 -17.31 11.28
CA ASP A 123 2.63 -18.39 11.51
C ASP A 123 3.35 -18.89 10.24
N ARG A 124 3.09 -18.30 9.11
CA ARG A 124 3.72 -18.60 7.81
C ARG A 124 3.55 -20.07 7.36
N ARG A 125 2.49 -20.78 7.81
CA ARG A 125 2.28 -22.21 7.49
C ARG A 125 2.23 -22.51 5.99
N TRP A 126 1.70 -21.59 5.19
CA TRP A 126 1.61 -21.71 3.74
C TRP A 126 2.80 -21.17 2.98
N ARG A 127 3.77 -20.57 3.67
CA ARG A 127 4.97 -20.03 3.06
C ARG A 127 5.88 -21.17 2.59
N PRO A 128 6.19 -21.28 1.26
CA PRO A 128 7.08 -22.29 0.76
C PRO A 128 8.53 -21.97 1.15
N GLU A 129 9.22 -22.97 1.69
CA GLU A 129 10.64 -22.92 2.07
C GLU A 129 11.32 -24.24 1.73
N PRO A 130 12.64 -24.25 1.51
CA PRO A 130 13.36 -25.48 1.25
C PRO A 130 13.16 -26.53 2.35
N GLY A 131 12.72 -27.72 1.95
CA GLY A 131 12.47 -28.84 2.89
C GLY A 131 11.18 -28.76 3.70
N LYS A 132 10.41 -27.72 3.58
CA LYS A 132 9.11 -27.59 4.26
C LYS A 132 8.00 -28.31 3.49
N VAL A 133 7.27 -29.18 4.19
CA VAL A 133 6.04 -29.78 3.67
C VAL A 133 4.89 -28.84 3.97
N LEU A 134 4.21 -28.35 2.92
CA LEU A 134 3.04 -27.50 3.06
C LEU A 134 1.81 -28.32 3.47
N PRO A 135 0.82 -27.72 4.14
CA PRO A 135 -0.44 -28.37 4.43
C PRO A 135 -1.15 -28.85 3.15
N PRO A 136 -2.02 -29.87 3.24
CA PRO A 136 -2.84 -30.29 2.10
C PRO A 136 -3.78 -29.16 1.69
N LEU A 137 -3.98 -28.99 0.38
CA LEU A 137 -4.87 -27.95 -0.15
C LEU A 137 -6.30 -28.20 0.31
N PRO A 138 -6.96 -27.22 0.94
CA PRO A 138 -8.36 -27.36 1.34
C PRO A 138 -9.28 -27.30 0.11
N GLU A 139 -10.30 -28.15 0.08
CA GLU A 139 -11.30 -28.15 -1.00
C GLU A 139 -12.13 -26.85 -0.97
N GLY A 140 -12.40 -26.29 -2.17
CA GLY A 140 -13.32 -25.17 -2.35
C GLY A 140 -12.89 -23.85 -1.73
N ARG A 141 -11.61 -23.70 -1.35
CA ARG A 141 -11.10 -22.46 -0.76
C ARG A 141 -10.18 -21.76 -1.73
N GLU A 142 -10.56 -20.54 -2.13
CA GLU A 142 -9.71 -19.67 -2.91
C GLU A 142 -8.62 -19.04 -2.01
N PRO A 143 -7.37 -19.01 -2.48
CA PRO A 143 -6.26 -18.44 -1.70
C PRO A 143 -6.22 -16.92 -1.74
N VAL A 144 -5.68 -16.32 -0.70
CA VAL A 144 -5.11 -14.98 -0.79
C VAL A 144 -3.65 -15.06 -1.24
N VAL A 145 -3.12 -13.99 -1.80
CA VAL A 145 -1.68 -13.90 -2.13
C VAL A 145 -0.98 -13.11 -1.05
N ARG A 146 0.10 -13.67 -0.50
CA ARG A 146 0.96 -13.00 0.48
C ARG A 146 2.33 -12.67 -0.11
N PHE A 147 2.84 -11.48 0.24
CA PHE A 147 4.23 -11.12 -0.02
C PHE A 147 5.16 -11.89 0.93
N LYS A 148 6.27 -12.38 0.38
CA LYS A 148 7.27 -13.15 1.14
C LYS A 148 8.27 -12.21 1.79
N THR A 149 7.94 -11.69 2.97
CA THR A 149 8.81 -10.77 3.72
C THR A 149 10.13 -11.46 4.10
N PRO A 150 11.29 -10.80 3.99
CA PRO A 150 12.55 -11.34 4.52
C PRO A 150 12.42 -11.70 6.00
N LEU A 151 12.99 -12.84 6.42
CA LEU A 151 12.88 -13.32 7.82
C LEU A 151 13.99 -12.78 8.69
N GLU A 152 15.17 -12.54 8.12
CA GLU A 152 16.37 -12.10 8.82
C GLU A 152 16.73 -10.66 8.47
N GLY A 153 17.51 -10.02 9.33
CA GLY A 153 17.96 -8.65 9.14
C GLY A 153 16.91 -7.61 9.52
N HIS A 154 17.05 -6.42 8.97
CA HIS A 154 16.23 -5.27 9.29
C HIS A 154 15.77 -4.58 8.02
N THR A 155 14.54 -4.10 8.02
CA THR A 155 14.06 -3.11 7.06
C THR A 155 14.33 -1.72 7.62
N THR A 156 15.22 -0.98 6.96
CA THR A 156 15.73 0.31 7.44
C THR A 156 15.51 1.39 6.40
N TRP A 157 15.09 2.57 6.83
CA TRP A 157 14.99 3.76 5.98
C TRP A 157 15.36 5.03 6.76
N GLN A 158 15.67 6.10 6.02
CA GLN A 158 15.93 7.42 6.56
C GLN A 158 14.65 8.25 6.53
N ASP A 159 14.09 8.51 7.71
CA ASP A 159 13.01 9.47 7.85
C ASP A 159 13.59 10.86 8.06
N LEU A 160 13.13 11.84 7.27
CA LEU A 160 13.69 13.21 7.32
C LEU A 160 13.35 13.97 8.60
N VAL A 161 12.36 13.49 9.37
CA VAL A 161 11.91 14.12 10.63
C VAL A 161 12.39 13.31 11.83
N LYS A 162 12.27 11.99 11.78
CA LYS A 162 12.55 11.07 12.90
C LYS A 162 13.96 10.47 12.88
N GLY A 163 14.71 10.67 11.79
CA GLY A 163 16.02 10.06 11.58
C GLY A 163 15.92 8.62 11.06
N GLU A 164 16.90 7.80 11.37
CA GLU A 164 16.91 6.41 10.95
C GLU A 164 15.83 5.60 11.68
N ILE A 165 14.99 4.91 10.90
CA ILE A 165 14.02 3.94 11.40
C ILE A 165 14.44 2.56 10.93
N SER A 166 14.53 1.62 11.87
CA SER A 166 14.97 0.24 11.61
C SER A 166 14.04 -0.73 12.33
N ILE A 167 13.42 -1.62 11.57
CA ILE A 167 12.48 -2.63 12.09
C ILE A 167 13.05 -4.02 11.82
N PRO A 168 13.17 -4.90 12.84
CA PRO A 168 13.55 -6.28 12.62
C PRO A 168 12.56 -6.97 11.68
N ASN A 169 13.06 -7.68 10.67
CA ASN A 169 12.18 -8.35 9.70
C ASN A 169 11.34 -9.47 10.33
N GLU A 170 11.81 -10.07 11.42
CA GLU A 170 11.03 -11.06 12.19
C GLU A 170 9.74 -10.51 12.78
N ALA A 171 9.69 -9.20 13.06
CA ALA A 171 8.49 -8.51 13.55
C ALA A 171 7.47 -8.18 12.44
N LEU A 172 7.85 -8.34 11.17
CA LEU A 172 7.00 -8.06 10.03
C LEU A 172 6.26 -9.33 9.59
N ASP A 173 4.95 -9.22 9.42
CA ASP A 173 4.14 -10.30 8.82
C ASP A 173 4.33 -10.37 7.30
N ASP A 174 4.01 -11.54 6.73
CA ASP A 174 3.84 -11.67 5.28
C ASP A 174 2.50 -11.03 4.88
N LEU A 175 2.57 -9.80 4.35
CA LEU A 175 1.41 -9.01 4.00
C LEU A 175 0.54 -9.65 2.92
N ILE A 176 -0.77 -9.59 3.06
CA ILE A 176 -1.70 -9.95 1.98
C ILE A 176 -1.63 -8.84 0.92
N ILE A 177 -1.27 -9.20 -0.31
CA ILE A 177 -1.18 -8.30 -1.46
C ILE A 177 -2.36 -8.46 -2.43
N ALA A 178 -3.03 -9.63 -2.43
CA ALA A 178 -4.30 -9.85 -3.12
C ALA A 178 -5.26 -10.67 -2.26
N ARG A 179 -6.53 -10.33 -2.32
CA ARG A 179 -7.62 -11.05 -1.67
C ARG A 179 -7.97 -12.31 -2.46
N ALA A 180 -8.82 -13.18 -1.90
CA ALA A 180 -9.25 -14.42 -2.53
C ALA A 180 -10.04 -14.19 -3.85
N ASP A 181 -10.71 -13.07 -3.99
CA ASP A 181 -11.38 -12.65 -5.23
C ASP A 181 -10.43 -12.07 -6.30
N GLY A 182 -9.13 -12.06 -6.00
CA GLY A 182 -8.09 -11.49 -6.87
C GLY A 182 -7.96 -9.96 -6.76
N THR A 183 -8.74 -9.30 -5.91
CA THR A 183 -8.65 -7.85 -5.70
C THR A 183 -7.35 -7.51 -4.96
N PRO A 184 -6.49 -6.63 -5.51
CA PRO A 184 -5.28 -6.18 -4.81
C PRO A 184 -5.62 -5.39 -3.55
N THR A 185 -4.76 -5.48 -2.53
CA THR A 185 -4.95 -4.71 -1.30
C THR A 185 -4.49 -3.27 -1.46
N TYR A 186 -5.07 -2.37 -0.67
CA TYR A 186 -4.74 -0.95 -0.67
C TYR A 186 -3.23 -0.69 -0.56
N ASN A 187 -2.59 -1.24 0.46
CA ASN A 187 -1.15 -1.04 0.67
C ASN A 187 -0.30 -1.48 -0.52
N PHE A 188 -0.69 -2.58 -1.19
CA PHE A 188 0.01 -3.05 -2.38
C PHE A 188 -0.17 -2.10 -3.56
N CYS A 189 -1.40 -1.63 -3.81
CA CYS A 189 -1.67 -0.64 -4.86
C CYS A 189 -0.82 0.62 -4.68
N VAL A 190 -0.76 1.15 -3.45
CA VAL A 190 0.05 2.34 -3.13
C VAL A 190 1.53 2.13 -3.47
N VAL A 191 2.11 0.98 -3.14
CA VAL A 191 3.52 0.68 -3.43
C VAL A 191 3.77 0.59 -4.94
N VAL A 192 2.89 -0.07 -5.69
CA VAL A 192 3.02 -0.17 -7.15
C VAL A 192 2.91 1.19 -7.81
N ASP A 193 1.91 1.98 -7.42
CA ASP A 193 1.72 3.33 -7.98
C ASP A 193 2.88 4.27 -7.64
N ASP A 194 3.35 4.28 -6.39
CA ASP A 194 4.48 5.12 -5.99
C ASP A 194 5.74 4.75 -6.79
N LEU A 195 5.95 3.46 -7.09
CA LEU A 195 7.03 2.99 -7.94
C LEU A 195 6.87 3.46 -9.39
N ASP A 196 5.70 3.23 -9.99
CA ASP A 196 5.42 3.57 -11.39
C ASP A 196 5.38 5.09 -11.62
N MET A 197 4.92 5.87 -10.64
CA MET A 197 4.96 7.34 -10.65
C MET A 197 6.36 7.90 -10.33
N GLY A 198 7.31 7.08 -9.90
CA GLY A 198 8.66 7.49 -9.52
C GLY A 198 8.69 8.40 -8.29
N ILE A 199 7.81 8.17 -7.32
CA ILE A 199 7.75 8.91 -6.07
C ILE A 199 9.05 8.71 -5.29
N THR A 200 9.68 9.80 -4.89
CA THR A 200 10.96 9.77 -4.16
C THR A 200 10.79 10.03 -2.67
N HIS A 201 9.75 10.78 -2.29
CA HIS A 201 9.47 11.15 -0.91
C HIS A 201 7.99 11.01 -0.60
N VAL A 202 7.69 10.23 0.42
CA VAL A 202 6.34 10.03 0.95
C VAL A 202 6.18 10.87 2.20
N ILE A 203 5.20 11.78 2.20
CA ILE A 203 4.88 12.65 3.33
C ILE A 203 3.48 12.27 3.80
N ARG A 204 3.37 11.80 5.04
CA ARG A 204 2.10 11.34 5.63
C ARG A 204 2.14 11.42 7.15
N GLY A 205 0.99 11.21 7.80
CA GLY A 205 0.91 11.13 9.26
C GLY A 205 1.55 9.86 9.82
N ASP A 206 1.79 9.84 11.13
CA ASP A 206 2.39 8.71 11.85
C ASP A 206 1.46 7.50 11.96
N ASP A 207 0.18 7.72 11.76
CA ASP A 207 -0.92 6.77 11.87
C ASP A 207 -1.24 6.02 10.55
N HIS A 208 -0.38 6.23 9.56
CA HIS A 208 -0.53 5.63 8.22
C HIS A 208 0.63 4.74 7.82
#